data_34dcc196efb62040bd5f9b1c36ac0b2b
#
_entry.id   34dcc196efb62040bd5f9b1c36ac0b2b
#
_cell.length_a   1.000
_cell.length_b   1.000
_cell.length_c   1.000
_cell.angle_alpha   90.00
_cell.angle_beta   90.00
_cell.angle_gamma   90.00
#
_symmetry.space_group_name_H-M   'P 1'
#
loop_
_entity.id
_entity.type
_entity.pdbx_description
1 polymer ?
#
loop_
_entity_poly.entity_id
_entity_poly.type
_entity_poly.pdbx_seq_one_letter_code
_entity_poly.pdbx_strand_id
1 'polypeptide(L)'
;ESRAVDFYAAIFEAEGIEYETAESAPGRGNIWARLEGGNETGLMMLQHTDVVPADPEYWTIDPLSGEIRDGYILGRGARDMKGTGISQLAAFLSLHRSGRALNRDVVFLATADEEAGGAYGVGWLIENRREIFDGVGLLINEGGAGSRNMDEIIFGVEVTQKVPVWLRLKAVDVPGHGSSPRTTSSVTRIVDALAILRAN
;
A
#
# COMPACT_ATOMS: atom_id res chain seq x y z
N GLU A 1 -9.65 6.60 0.40
CA GLU A 1 -8.53 6.95 -0.45
C GLU A 1 -8.84 8.17 -1.33
N SER A 2 -10.08 8.39 -1.78
CA SER A 2 -10.44 9.55 -2.63
C SER A 2 -10.04 10.90 -2.01
N ARG A 3 -10.09 11.07 -0.68
CA ARG A 3 -9.57 12.27 0.01
C ARG A 3 -8.05 12.44 -0.13
N ALA A 4 -7.31 11.35 -0.28
CA ALA A 4 -5.87 11.43 -0.53
C ALA A 4 -5.61 11.83 -1.99
N VAL A 5 -6.45 11.38 -2.92
CA VAL A 5 -6.43 11.83 -4.32
C VAL A 5 -6.62 13.35 -4.39
N ASP A 6 -7.62 13.91 -3.68
CA ASP A 6 -7.85 15.36 -3.63
C ASP A 6 -6.61 16.13 -3.13
N PHE A 7 -5.91 15.58 -2.15
CA PHE A 7 -4.68 16.18 -1.62
C PHE A 7 -3.56 16.21 -2.67
N TYR A 8 -3.31 15.09 -3.37
CA TYR A 8 -2.29 15.04 -4.42
C TYR A 8 -2.67 15.90 -5.63
N ALA A 9 -3.93 15.86 -6.04
CA ALA A 9 -4.46 16.67 -7.13
C ALA A 9 -4.22 18.17 -6.90
N ALA A 10 -4.55 18.66 -5.70
CA ALA A 10 -4.31 20.05 -5.33
C ALA A 10 -2.83 20.47 -5.42
N ILE A 11 -1.91 19.54 -5.08
CA ILE A 11 -0.47 19.78 -5.22
C ILE A 11 -0.06 19.82 -6.69
N PHE A 12 -0.50 18.85 -7.49
CA PHE A 12 -0.17 18.80 -8.92
C PHE A 12 -0.73 20.00 -9.67
N GLU A 13 -1.95 20.45 -9.36
CA GLU A 13 -2.52 21.68 -9.89
C GLU A 13 -1.67 22.92 -9.56
N ALA A 14 -1.26 23.04 -8.30
CA ALA A 14 -0.42 24.16 -7.85
C ALA A 14 0.96 24.18 -8.51
N GLU A 15 1.49 23.02 -8.89
CA GLU A 15 2.78 22.86 -9.57
C GLU A 15 2.67 22.88 -11.10
N GLY A 16 1.45 22.89 -11.65
CA GLY A 16 1.23 22.82 -13.10
C GLY A 16 1.60 21.46 -13.70
N ILE A 17 1.47 20.39 -12.92
CA ILE A 17 1.74 19.02 -13.34
C ILE A 17 0.44 18.40 -13.85
N GLU A 18 0.47 17.85 -15.08
CA GLU A 18 -0.64 17.06 -15.59
C GLU A 18 -0.78 15.75 -14.83
N TYR A 19 -2.01 15.41 -14.45
CA TYR A 19 -2.31 14.20 -13.72
C TYR A 19 -3.65 13.61 -14.17
N GLU A 20 -3.84 12.35 -13.88
CA GLU A 20 -5.11 11.65 -14.07
C GLU A 20 -5.54 10.96 -12.77
N THR A 21 -6.84 10.74 -12.65
CA THR A 21 -7.45 10.06 -11.51
C THR A 21 -8.43 8.98 -11.98
N ALA A 22 -8.61 7.96 -11.16
CA ALA A 22 -9.66 6.98 -11.35
C ALA A 22 -10.19 6.53 -9.99
N GLU A 23 -11.51 6.50 -9.84
CA GLU A 23 -12.19 5.90 -8.70
C GLU A 23 -12.71 4.52 -9.11
N SER A 24 -12.05 3.47 -8.67
CA SER A 24 -12.35 2.08 -9.05
C SER A 24 -13.60 1.52 -8.36
N ALA A 25 -13.95 2.08 -7.20
CA ALA A 25 -15.19 1.87 -6.46
C ALA A 25 -15.40 3.07 -5.53
N PRO A 26 -16.60 3.31 -4.97
CA PRO A 26 -16.85 4.45 -4.10
C PRO A 26 -15.83 4.58 -2.97
N GLY A 27 -15.11 5.72 -2.92
CA GLY A 27 -14.04 5.99 -1.97
C GLY A 27 -12.68 5.37 -2.30
N ARG A 28 -12.55 4.58 -3.37
CA ARG A 28 -11.32 3.89 -3.81
C ARG A 28 -10.64 4.68 -4.92
N GLY A 29 -10.16 5.86 -4.59
CA GLY A 29 -9.48 6.77 -5.52
C GLY A 29 -8.02 6.40 -5.74
N ASN A 30 -7.61 6.52 -7.01
CA ASN A 30 -6.24 6.35 -7.49
C ASN A 30 -5.83 7.60 -8.26
N ILE A 31 -4.56 8.00 -8.21
CA ILE A 31 -4.02 9.16 -8.93
C ILE A 31 -2.62 8.87 -9.45
N TRP A 32 -2.33 9.37 -10.64
CA TRP A 32 -1.00 9.27 -11.22
C TRP A 32 -0.63 10.52 -12.03
N ALA A 33 0.67 10.75 -12.11
CA ALA A 33 1.26 11.78 -12.93
C ALA A 33 2.56 11.26 -13.56
N ARG A 34 2.90 11.74 -14.77
CA ARG A 34 4.10 11.35 -15.50
C ARG A 34 4.92 12.58 -15.85
N LEU A 35 6.19 12.55 -15.52
CA LEU A 35 7.19 13.44 -16.08
C LEU A 35 7.84 12.73 -17.27
N GLU A 36 7.64 13.26 -18.44
CA GLU A 36 8.23 12.70 -19.66
C GLU A 36 9.76 12.87 -19.66
N GLY A 37 10.45 11.88 -20.18
CA GLY A 37 11.90 11.84 -20.28
C GLY A 37 12.40 11.25 -21.60
N GLY A 38 13.66 10.82 -21.58
CA GLY A 38 14.31 10.18 -22.74
C GLY A 38 13.92 8.72 -22.91
N ASN A 39 14.76 7.98 -23.65
CA ASN A 39 14.44 6.63 -24.09
C ASN A 39 14.90 5.52 -23.14
N GLU A 40 15.42 5.86 -21.95
CA GLU A 40 15.76 4.85 -20.96
C GLU A 40 14.47 4.30 -20.32
N THR A 41 14.54 3.08 -19.83
CA THR A 41 13.44 2.43 -19.13
C THR A 41 12.90 3.29 -17.98
N GLY A 42 11.61 3.54 -18.00
CA GLY A 42 10.92 4.42 -17.04
C GLY A 42 10.98 3.92 -15.60
N LEU A 43 10.88 4.85 -14.68
CA LEU A 43 10.82 4.62 -13.23
C LEU A 43 9.43 4.95 -12.72
N MET A 44 8.80 4.04 -11.97
CA MET A 44 7.58 4.30 -11.23
C MET A 44 7.85 4.40 -9.74
N MET A 45 7.33 5.44 -9.12
CA MET A 45 7.25 5.63 -7.68
C MET A 45 5.83 5.26 -7.25
N LEU A 46 5.66 4.05 -6.74
CA LEU A 46 4.37 3.50 -6.32
C LEU A 46 4.20 3.63 -4.82
N GLN A 47 3.02 4.08 -4.41
CA GLN A 47 2.60 4.11 -3.02
C GLN A 47 1.13 3.77 -2.87
N HIS A 48 0.73 3.33 -1.68
CA HIS A 48 -0.68 3.19 -1.32
C HIS A 48 -1.14 4.29 -0.35
N THR A 49 -2.42 4.59 -0.38
CA THR A 49 -3.03 5.67 0.40
C THR A 49 -3.93 5.17 1.51
N ASP A 50 -4.33 3.90 1.45
CA ASP A 50 -5.09 3.24 2.49
C ASP A 50 -4.23 2.86 3.70
N VAL A 51 -4.86 2.39 4.73
CA VAL A 51 -4.22 1.97 5.99
C VAL A 51 -5.02 0.82 6.60
N VAL A 52 -4.34 -0.08 7.31
CA VAL A 52 -5.04 -1.08 8.13
C VAL A 52 -5.89 -0.43 9.21
N PRO A 53 -6.97 -1.07 9.67
CA PRO A 53 -7.81 -0.56 10.75
C PRO A 53 -7.00 -0.20 12.00
N ALA A 54 -7.44 0.84 12.69
CA ALA A 54 -6.87 1.26 13.97
C ALA A 54 -8.01 1.41 14.97
N ASP A 55 -8.05 0.55 15.98
CA ASP A 55 -9.01 0.66 17.07
C ASP A 55 -8.47 1.67 18.09
N PRO A 56 -9.17 2.79 18.32
CA PRO A 56 -8.72 3.83 19.25
C PRO A 56 -8.46 3.33 20.68
N GLU A 57 -9.10 2.24 21.10
CA GLU A 57 -8.92 1.67 22.44
C GLU A 57 -7.46 1.27 22.72
N TYR A 58 -6.70 0.92 21.67
CA TYR A 58 -5.29 0.51 21.78
C TYR A 58 -4.30 1.65 21.52
N TRP A 59 -4.78 2.90 21.42
CA TRP A 59 -3.94 4.06 21.14
C TRP A 59 -3.98 5.08 22.27
N THR A 60 -2.85 5.72 22.53
CA THR A 60 -2.75 6.82 23.52
C THR A 60 -3.09 8.19 22.93
N ILE A 61 -3.37 8.24 21.63
CA ILE A 61 -3.78 9.41 20.85
C ILE A 61 -4.87 8.97 19.87
N ASP A 62 -5.54 9.91 19.21
CA ASP A 62 -6.35 9.55 18.04
C ASP A 62 -5.44 8.97 16.95
N PRO A 63 -5.62 7.70 16.55
CA PRO A 63 -4.76 7.04 15.56
C PRO A 63 -4.78 7.70 14.17
N LEU A 64 -5.76 8.54 13.88
CA LEU A 64 -5.87 9.23 12.59
C LEU A 64 -5.52 10.72 12.68
N SER A 65 -5.05 11.21 13.83
CA SER A 65 -4.75 12.63 14.03
C SER A 65 -3.57 13.15 13.23
N GLY A 66 -2.55 12.31 12.98
CA GLY A 66 -1.28 12.77 12.42
C GLY A 66 -0.55 13.77 13.34
N GLU A 67 -0.73 13.66 14.66
CA GLU A 67 -0.15 14.55 15.66
C GLU A 67 1.39 14.60 15.53
N ILE A 68 1.93 15.82 15.56
CA ILE A 68 3.38 16.01 15.64
C ILE A 68 3.77 16.27 17.08
N ARG A 69 4.56 15.35 17.66
CA ARG A 69 5.02 15.43 19.04
C ARG A 69 6.45 14.91 19.16
N ASP A 70 7.30 15.66 19.85
CA ASP A 70 8.71 15.31 20.10
C ASP A 70 9.51 14.96 18.83
N GLY A 71 9.20 15.61 17.71
CA GLY A 71 9.86 15.37 16.42
C GLY A 71 9.34 14.15 15.64
N TYR A 72 8.27 13.52 16.11
CA TYR A 72 7.62 12.38 15.46
C TYR A 72 6.24 12.76 14.93
N ILE A 73 5.85 12.16 13.80
CA ILE A 73 4.48 12.15 13.31
C ILE A 73 3.84 10.87 13.82
N LEU A 74 2.83 11.02 14.69
CA LEU A 74 2.15 9.91 15.33
C LEU A 74 0.83 9.63 14.61
N GLY A 75 0.60 8.37 14.26
CA GLY A 75 -0.68 7.97 13.66
C GLY A 75 -0.57 6.72 12.79
N ARG A 76 -1.70 6.08 12.56
CA ARG A 76 -1.85 4.98 11.61
C ARG A 76 -1.53 5.49 10.19
N GLY A 77 -0.68 4.76 9.46
CA GLY A 77 -0.25 5.15 8.12
C GLY A 77 0.91 6.15 8.07
N ALA A 78 1.38 6.70 9.22
CA ALA A 78 2.51 7.62 9.23
C ALA A 78 3.79 6.95 8.71
N ARG A 79 4.01 5.70 9.06
CA ARG A 79 5.15 4.90 8.58
C ARG A 79 4.78 4.08 7.36
N ASP A 80 3.66 3.41 7.38
CA ASP A 80 3.14 2.50 6.37
C ASP A 80 1.86 3.10 5.76
N MET A 81 1.97 3.69 4.51
CA MET A 81 3.26 4.11 3.94
C MET A 81 3.28 5.60 3.58
N LYS A 82 2.42 6.43 4.22
CA LYS A 82 2.31 7.87 3.88
C LYS A 82 3.64 8.63 4.03
N GLY A 83 4.48 8.25 5.00
CA GLY A 83 5.81 8.86 5.15
C GLY A 83 6.69 8.62 3.92
N THR A 84 6.75 7.37 3.44
CA THR A 84 7.44 7.02 2.20
C THR A 84 6.79 7.71 1.00
N GLY A 85 5.45 7.72 0.95
CA GLY A 85 4.70 8.37 -0.12
C GLY A 85 4.98 9.86 -0.26
N ILE A 86 5.06 10.60 0.84
CA ILE A 86 5.42 12.01 0.83
C ILE A 86 6.89 12.22 0.43
N SER A 87 7.78 11.29 0.80
CA SER A 87 9.18 11.34 0.35
C SER A 87 9.30 11.12 -1.15
N GLN A 88 8.52 10.18 -1.71
CA GLN A 88 8.42 9.96 -3.17
C GLN A 88 7.84 11.20 -3.87
N LEU A 89 6.77 11.79 -3.32
CA LEU A 89 6.19 13.04 -3.85
C LEU A 89 7.23 14.16 -3.86
N ALA A 90 7.96 14.36 -2.77
CA ALA A 90 8.98 15.40 -2.68
C ALA A 90 10.11 15.21 -3.72
N ALA A 91 10.51 13.95 -3.96
CA ALA A 91 11.48 13.62 -5.00
C ALA A 91 10.92 13.93 -6.41
N PHE A 92 9.67 13.52 -6.68
CA PHE A 92 8.98 13.78 -7.94
C PHE A 92 8.85 15.28 -8.23
N LEU A 93 8.39 16.06 -7.26
CA LEU A 93 8.30 17.52 -7.36
C LEU A 93 9.67 18.17 -7.54
N SER A 94 10.71 17.67 -6.89
CA SER A 94 12.07 18.17 -7.06
C SER A 94 12.60 17.97 -8.48
N LEU A 95 12.30 16.83 -9.08
CA LEU A 95 12.61 16.55 -10.49
C LEU A 95 11.87 17.53 -11.40
N HIS A 96 10.57 17.69 -11.23
CA HIS A 96 9.76 18.63 -11.99
C HIS A 96 10.31 20.07 -11.90
N ARG A 97 10.49 20.56 -10.68
CA ARG A 97 10.97 21.94 -10.40
C ARG A 97 12.40 22.18 -10.90
N SER A 98 13.19 21.14 -11.06
CA SER A 98 14.56 21.28 -11.57
C SER A 98 14.62 21.75 -13.01
N GLY A 99 13.56 21.53 -13.80
CA GLY A 99 13.50 21.82 -15.24
C GLY A 99 14.55 21.08 -16.07
N ARG A 100 15.23 20.07 -15.50
CA ARG A 100 16.25 19.30 -16.18
C ARG A 100 15.63 18.29 -17.13
N ALA A 101 16.26 18.08 -18.28
CA ALA A 101 15.89 16.96 -19.13
C ALA A 101 16.14 15.65 -18.39
N LEU A 102 15.12 14.82 -18.32
CA LEU A 102 15.19 13.49 -17.72
C LEU A 102 15.62 12.48 -18.79
N ASN A 103 16.42 11.49 -18.42
CA ASN A 103 16.83 10.43 -19.33
C ASN A 103 15.71 9.37 -19.52
N ARG A 104 14.74 9.33 -18.62
CA ARG A 104 13.63 8.38 -18.58
C ARG A 104 12.37 9.03 -18.06
N ASP A 105 11.24 8.45 -18.36
CA ASP A 105 9.98 8.82 -17.72
C ASP A 105 10.03 8.51 -16.22
N VAL A 106 9.42 9.41 -15.44
CA VAL A 106 9.19 9.19 -14.02
C VAL A 106 7.69 9.27 -13.75
N VAL A 107 7.13 8.18 -13.28
CA VAL A 107 5.70 8.06 -12.94
C VAL A 107 5.55 8.10 -11.43
N PHE A 108 4.69 8.97 -10.93
CA PHE A 108 4.19 8.95 -9.58
C PHE A 108 2.82 8.26 -9.61
N LEU A 109 2.61 7.25 -8.78
CA LEU A 109 1.36 6.51 -8.71
C LEU A 109 0.96 6.28 -7.25
N ALA A 110 -0.17 6.84 -6.84
CA ALA A 110 -0.75 6.61 -5.52
C ALA A 110 -2.07 5.83 -5.66
N THR A 111 -2.15 4.67 -5.01
CA THR A 111 -3.23 3.71 -5.19
C THR A 111 -4.03 3.47 -3.93
N ALA A 112 -5.24 2.95 -4.11
CA ALA A 112 -6.11 2.45 -3.06
C ALA A 112 -5.82 0.98 -2.74
N ASP A 113 -6.35 0.51 -1.59
CA ASP A 113 -6.67 -0.91 -1.33
C ASP A 113 -5.47 -1.87 -1.22
N GLU A 114 -4.26 -1.38 -1.04
CA GLU A 114 -3.07 -2.25 -0.93
C GLU A 114 -3.20 -3.21 0.26
N GLU A 115 -3.56 -2.68 1.42
CA GLU A 115 -3.69 -3.39 2.69
C GLU A 115 -4.80 -4.49 2.69
N ALA A 116 -5.67 -4.45 1.70
CA ALA A 116 -6.71 -5.45 1.49
C ALA A 116 -6.48 -6.33 0.24
N GLY A 117 -5.30 -6.19 -0.41
CA GLY A 117 -4.87 -7.01 -1.54
C GLY A 117 -4.91 -6.33 -2.91
N GLY A 118 -5.14 -5.03 -2.96
CA GLY A 118 -4.95 -4.18 -4.15
C GLY A 118 -5.95 -4.37 -5.29
N ALA A 119 -7.07 -5.06 -5.03
CA ALA A 119 -8.08 -5.34 -6.07
C ALA A 119 -8.72 -4.07 -6.64
N TYR A 120 -8.83 -3.01 -5.85
CA TYR A 120 -9.33 -1.68 -6.25
C TYR A 120 -8.22 -0.66 -6.53
N GLY A 121 -6.97 -1.02 -6.30
CA GLY A 121 -5.77 -0.25 -6.58
C GLY A 121 -5.06 -0.75 -7.83
N VAL A 122 -3.83 -1.23 -7.62
CA VAL A 122 -2.95 -1.69 -8.71
C VAL A 122 -3.61 -2.76 -9.57
N GLY A 123 -4.32 -3.72 -8.98
CA GLY A 123 -5.01 -4.77 -9.73
C GLY A 123 -6.01 -4.19 -10.73
N TRP A 124 -6.87 -3.28 -10.27
CA TRP A 124 -7.84 -2.62 -11.15
C TRP A 124 -7.17 -1.77 -12.23
N LEU A 125 -6.09 -1.06 -11.89
CA LEU A 125 -5.36 -0.22 -12.85
C LEU A 125 -4.69 -1.06 -13.93
N ILE A 126 -4.10 -2.21 -13.62
CA ILE A 126 -3.52 -3.12 -14.62
C ILE A 126 -4.58 -3.61 -15.62
N GLU A 127 -5.81 -3.82 -15.16
CA GLU A 127 -6.90 -4.30 -16.02
C GLU A 127 -7.55 -3.19 -16.85
N ASN A 128 -7.65 -1.96 -16.31
CA ASN A 128 -8.47 -0.90 -16.88
C ASN A 128 -7.68 0.31 -17.37
N ARG A 129 -6.40 0.48 -16.96
CA ARG A 129 -5.54 1.64 -17.25
C ARG A 129 -4.10 1.19 -17.47
N ARG A 130 -3.92 0.14 -18.25
CA ARG A 130 -2.61 -0.50 -18.46
C ARG A 130 -1.56 0.44 -19.03
N GLU A 131 -1.97 1.45 -19.77
CA GLU A 131 -1.11 2.48 -20.36
C GLU A 131 -0.23 3.23 -19.34
N ILE A 132 -0.66 3.29 -18.06
CA ILE A 132 0.13 3.91 -16.98
C ILE A 132 1.48 3.21 -16.83
N PHE A 133 1.53 1.93 -17.11
CA PHE A 133 2.70 1.07 -16.91
C PHE A 133 3.58 0.96 -18.17
N ASP A 134 3.16 1.57 -19.28
CA ASP A 134 3.92 1.48 -20.54
C ASP A 134 5.30 2.14 -20.39
N GLY A 135 6.32 1.43 -20.83
CA GLY A 135 7.72 1.87 -20.77
C GLY A 135 8.35 1.80 -19.37
N VAL A 136 7.60 1.46 -18.33
CA VAL A 136 8.10 1.30 -16.96
C VAL A 136 8.80 -0.05 -16.81
N GLY A 137 10.03 -0.04 -16.30
CA GLY A 137 10.77 -1.26 -15.98
C GLY A 137 11.53 -1.19 -14.66
N LEU A 138 11.45 -0.04 -13.98
CA LEU A 138 11.95 0.14 -12.62
C LEU A 138 10.79 0.58 -11.72
N LEU A 139 10.68 -0.03 -10.55
CA LEU A 139 9.65 0.28 -9.57
C LEU A 139 10.31 0.57 -8.21
N ILE A 140 9.94 1.67 -7.59
CA ILE A 140 10.22 1.98 -6.19
C ILE A 140 8.89 1.95 -5.45
N ASN A 141 8.79 1.10 -4.44
CA ASN A 141 7.65 0.97 -3.58
C ASN A 141 8.11 1.09 -2.11
N GLU A 142 7.30 0.62 -1.19
CA GLU A 142 7.71 0.41 0.20
C GLU A 142 8.59 -0.82 0.33
N GLY A 143 9.17 -1.00 1.52
CA GLY A 143 10.06 -2.10 1.87
C GLY A 143 11.48 -1.63 2.13
N GLY A 144 12.33 -2.59 2.48
CA GLY A 144 13.67 -2.30 2.95
C GLY A 144 13.69 -1.65 4.33
N ALA A 145 14.87 -1.49 4.87
CA ALA A 145 15.06 -0.78 6.13
C ALA A 145 16.43 -0.11 6.17
N GLY A 146 16.47 1.10 6.72
CA GLY A 146 17.71 1.71 7.17
C GLY A 146 18.03 1.26 8.59
N SER A 147 19.22 0.76 8.83
CA SER A 147 19.70 0.40 10.15
C SER A 147 21.04 1.07 10.44
N ARG A 148 21.26 1.39 11.70
CA ARG A 148 22.57 1.88 12.17
C ARG A 148 23.25 0.78 12.97
N ASN A 149 24.41 0.36 12.51
CA ASN A 149 25.25 -0.58 13.21
C ASN A 149 26.58 0.12 13.53
N MET A 150 26.77 0.45 14.82
CA MET A 150 27.90 1.29 15.26
C MET A 150 27.98 2.60 14.45
N ASP A 151 29.00 2.80 13.64
CA ASP A 151 29.23 4.01 12.84
C ASP A 151 28.77 3.87 11.37
N GLU A 152 28.23 2.72 11.00
CA GLU A 152 27.76 2.46 9.63
C GLU A 152 26.25 2.60 9.53
N ILE A 153 25.79 3.23 8.45
CA ILE A 153 24.37 3.25 8.05
C ILE A 153 24.22 2.28 6.89
N ILE A 154 23.38 1.25 7.10
CA ILE A 154 23.11 0.21 6.13
C ILE A 154 21.68 0.37 5.66
N PHE A 155 21.48 0.52 4.35
CA PHE A 155 20.15 0.47 3.72
C PHE A 155 19.94 -0.89 3.08
N GLY A 156 18.90 -1.59 3.52
CA GLY A 156 18.44 -2.80 2.87
C GLY A 156 17.56 -2.46 1.65
N VAL A 157 17.79 -3.16 0.56
CA VAL A 157 16.92 -3.09 -0.63
C VAL A 157 16.23 -4.43 -0.77
N GLU A 158 14.91 -4.44 -0.66
CA GLU A 158 14.11 -5.64 -0.91
C GLU A 158 13.92 -5.80 -2.41
N VAL A 159 14.30 -6.96 -2.92
CA VAL A 159 14.20 -7.29 -4.36
C VAL A 159 13.16 -8.37 -4.64
N THR A 160 12.58 -8.95 -3.59
CA THR A 160 11.52 -9.95 -3.66
C THR A 160 10.75 -10.00 -2.34
N GLN A 161 9.47 -10.31 -2.41
CA GLN A 161 8.59 -10.42 -1.24
C GLN A 161 7.85 -11.76 -1.27
N LYS A 162 7.44 -12.23 -0.09
CA LYS A 162 6.53 -13.37 0.03
C LYS A 162 5.12 -12.93 -0.31
N VAL A 163 4.44 -13.74 -1.09
CA VAL A 163 3.01 -13.53 -1.38
C VAL A 163 2.18 -14.10 -0.22
N PRO A 164 1.30 -13.33 0.42
CA PRO A 164 0.40 -13.85 1.43
C PRO A 164 -0.61 -14.81 0.78
N VAL A 165 -0.81 -15.96 1.41
CA VAL A 165 -1.83 -16.93 1.00
C VAL A 165 -2.93 -16.95 2.04
N TRP A 166 -4.01 -16.25 1.75
CA TRP A 166 -5.19 -16.20 2.62
C TRP A 166 -6.00 -17.49 2.48
N LEU A 167 -6.20 -18.19 3.60
CA LEU A 167 -6.95 -19.44 3.63
C LEU A 167 -8.20 -19.27 4.50
N ARG A 168 -9.32 -19.79 4.02
CA ARG A 168 -10.56 -19.89 4.80
C ARG A 168 -10.88 -21.36 5.07
N LEU A 169 -10.78 -21.79 6.32
CA LEU A 169 -11.26 -23.09 6.74
C LEU A 169 -12.77 -23.04 6.98
N LYS A 170 -13.52 -23.90 6.30
CA LYS A 170 -14.96 -24.01 6.45
C LYS A 170 -15.33 -25.46 6.72
N ALA A 171 -15.97 -25.73 7.85
CA ALA A 171 -16.58 -27.04 8.13
C ALA A 171 -18.09 -26.88 8.24
N VAL A 172 -18.81 -27.78 7.59
CA VAL A 172 -20.27 -27.83 7.60
C VAL A 172 -20.70 -29.19 8.18
N ASP A 173 -21.75 -29.14 9.00
CA ASP A 173 -22.34 -30.37 9.59
C ASP A 173 -23.85 -30.20 9.73
N VAL A 174 -24.54 -31.30 9.94
CA VAL A 174 -25.98 -31.31 10.23
C VAL A 174 -26.23 -30.77 11.65
N PRO A 175 -27.29 -29.99 11.88
CA PRO A 175 -27.66 -29.54 13.22
C PRO A 175 -27.84 -30.71 14.19
N GLY A 176 -27.51 -30.49 15.47
CA GLY A 176 -27.66 -31.46 16.53
C GLY A 176 -28.12 -30.78 17.83
N HIS A 177 -28.62 -31.56 18.76
CA HIS A 177 -29.04 -31.04 20.07
C HIS A 177 -27.82 -30.87 20.99
N GLY A 178 -27.70 -29.70 21.64
CA GLY A 178 -26.53 -29.37 22.47
C GLY A 178 -26.28 -30.30 23.65
N SER A 179 -27.34 -30.98 24.18
CA SER A 179 -27.23 -31.97 25.26
C SER A 179 -26.81 -33.37 24.79
N SER A 180 -26.70 -33.60 23.48
CA SER A 180 -26.30 -34.85 22.88
C SER A 180 -25.08 -34.65 21.97
N PRO A 181 -23.90 -34.37 22.57
CA PRO A 181 -22.71 -34.05 21.79
C PRO A 181 -22.27 -35.27 20.97
N ARG A 182 -21.91 -35.02 19.72
CA ARG A 182 -21.33 -36.01 18.81
C ARG A 182 -19.82 -35.99 18.93
N THR A 183 -19.20 -37.17 18.67
CA THR A 183 -17.73 -37.29 18.65
C THR A 183 -17.09 -36.44 17.54
N THR A 184 -17.84 -36.18 16.47
CA THR A 184 -17.42 -35.31 15.37
C THR A 184 -18.47 -34.25 15.08
N SER A 185 -18.04 -33.02 14.93
CA SER A 185 -18.88 -31.87 14.60
C SER A 185 -18.10 -30.89 13.70
N SER A 186 -18.76 -29.90 13.16
CA SER A 186 -18.05 -28.83 12.41
C SER A 186 -16.96 -28.14 13.26
N VAL A 187 -17.20 -28.00 14.56
CA VAL A 187 -16.23 -27.40 15.50
C VAL A 187 -15.02 -28.31 15.67
N THR A 188 -15.22 -29.61 15.98
CA THR A 188 -14.10 -30.55 16.18
C THR A 188 -13.27 -30.70 14.92
N ARG A 189 -13.89 -30.72 13.73
CA ARG A 189 -13.17 -30.76 12.44
C ARG A 189 -12.28 -29.55 12.22
N ILE A 190 -12.72 -28.33 12.60
CA ILE A 190 -11.88 -27.13 12.53
C ILE A 190 -10.72 -27.23 13.52
N VAL A 191 -10.98 -27.67 14.75
CA VAL A 191 -9.93 -27.85 15.77
C VAL A 191 -8.89 -28.86 15.32
N ASP A 192 -9.30 -29.98 14.77
CA ASP A 192 -8.40 -31.03 14.27
C ASP A 192 -7.57 -30.50 13.08
N ALA A 193 -8.19 -29.79 12.14
CA ALA A 193 -7.48 -29.16 11.03
C ALA A 193 -6.42 -28.15 11.50
N LEU A 194 -6.75 -27.31 12.48
CA LEU A 194 -5.80 -26.36 13.06
C LEU A 194 -4.67 -27.08 13.82
N ALA A 195 -4.96 -28.19 14.49
CA ALA A 195 -3.94 -28.99 15.17
C ALA A 195 -2.94 -29.58 14.15
N ILE A 196 -3.42 -30.07 13.02
CA ILE A 196 -2.58 -30.59 11.93
C ILE A 196 -1.72 -29.46 11.35
N LEU A 197 -2.29 -28.28 11.06
CA LEU A 197 -1.55 -27.13 10.54
C LEU A 197 -0.45 -26.67 11.51
N ARG A 198 -0.71 -26.74 12.80
CA ARG A 198 0.28 -26.36 13.82
C ARG A 198 1.44 -27.36 13.93
N ALA A 199 1.21 -28.62 13.60
CA ALA A 199 2.20 -29.69 13.75
C ALA A 199 3.18 -29.79 12.56
N ASN A 200 2.87 -29.11 11.44
CA ASN A 200 3.67 -29.08 10.22
C ASN A 200 4.19 -27.68 9.96
#